data_94da2a0e6d1278a905fa0ba60b6ddc59
#
_entry.id   94da2a0e6d1278a905fa0ba60b6ddc59
#
_cell.length_a   1.000
_cell.length_b   1.000
_cell.length_c   1.000
_cell.angle_alpha   90.00
_cell.angle_beta   90.00
_cell.angle_gamma   90.00
#
_symmetry.space_group_name_H-M   'P 1'
#
loop_
_entity.id
_entity.type
_entity.pdbx_description
1 polymer ?
#
loop_
_entity_poly.entity_id
_entity_poly.type
_entity_poly.pdbx_seq_one_letter_code
_entity_poly.pdbx_strand_id
1 'polypeptide(L)'
;TSLTVDGNVGIGNTSPVTKLDIHHNPTSLANNTGGGEVVKFGSGTLTAGKLYFLYSITWTEVDANSVGSGAECLLGIALGSDPSTDGVLIRGFFDAHSYLSNFSAGKAVYISNTTTGGMDTTRPSGSGDFVRIVGYCTTTSNVIYFNPSSTWVEL
;
A
#
# COMPACT_ATOMS: atom_id res chain seq x y z
N THR A 1 -12.51 -8.35 27.13
CA THR A 1 -11.82 -7.20 27.72
C THR A 1 -12.02 -6.00 26.80
N SER A 2 -12.49 -4.87 27.33
CA SER A 2 -12.65 -3.61 26.62
C SER A 2 -11.74 -2.55 27.21
N LEU A 3 -11.23 -1.63 26.38
CA LEU A 3 -10.56 -0.41 26.82
C LEU A 3 -11.56 0.73 26.78
N THR A 4 -11.82 1.35 27.95
CA THR A 4 -12.61 2.56 28.07
C THR A 4 -11.71 3.69 28.54
N VAL A 5 -11.66 4.78 27.78
CA VAL A 5 -10.86 5.97 28.10
C VAL A 5 -11.78 7.18 28.15
N ASP A 6 -11.84 7.84 29.30
CA ASP A 6 -12.66 9.04 29.49
C ASP A 6 -11.98 10.31 28.91
N GLY A 7 -10.66 10.35 28.93
CA GLY A 7 -9.86 11.43 28.33
C GLY A 7 -9.63 11.26 26.83
N ASN A 8 -8.61 11.95 26.30
CA ASN A 8 -8.14 11.81 24.93
C ASN A 8 -7.07 10.70 24.85
N VAL A 9 -7.00 10.00 23.72
CA VAL A 9 -5.98 9.00 23.42
C VAL A 9 -5.06 9.54 22.34
N GLY A 10 -3.77 9.66 22.63
CA GLY A 10 -2.72 10.00 21.69
C GLY A 10 -1.87 8.79 21.35
N ILE A 11 -1.67 8.52 20.07
CA ILE A 11 -0.70 7.53 19.57
C ILE A 11 0.34 8.29 18.75
N GLY A 12 1.59 8.33 19.25
CA GLY A 12 2.64 9.17 18.66
C GLY A 12 2.47 10.67 18.95
N ASN A 13 1.54 11.04 19.84
CA ASN A 13 1.27 12.40 20.28
C ASN A 13 1.02 12.42 21.80
N THR A 14 1.79 13.24 22.52
CA THR A 14 1.67 13.39 23.99
C THR A 14 0.67 14.46 24.43
N SER A 15 0.14 15.24 23.48
CA SER A 15 -0.82 16.33 23.72
C SER A 15 -2.00 16.24 22.75
N PRO A 16 -2.82 15.15 22.85
CA PRO A 16 -3.92 14.93 21.90
C PRO A 16 -5.01 16.01 22.04
N VAL A 17 -5.42 16.55 20.90
CA VAL A 17 -6.42 17.63 20.84
C VAL A 17 -7.83 17.12 20.51
N THR A 18 -7.95 15.83 20.13
CA THR A 18 -9.22 15.12 19.87
C THR A 18 -9.30 13.85 20.69
N LYS A 19 -10.48 13.21 20.76
CA LYS A 19 -10.68 11.95 21.53
C LYS A 19 -9.73 10.83 21.10
N LEU A 20 -9.42 10.76 19.81
CA LEU A 20 -8.35 9.89 19.25
C LEU A 20 -7.49 10.75 18.33
N ASP A 21 -6.21 10.86 18.66
CA ASP A 21 -5.25 11.67 17.92
C ASP A 21 -4.02 10.80 17.62
N ILE A 22 -3.79 10.51 16.32
CA ILE A 22 -2.74 9.60 15.86
C ILE A 22 -1.78 10.38 14.96
N HIS A 23 -0.53 10.52 15.40
CA HIS A 23 0.54 11.13 14.60
C HIS A 23 1.44 10.06 14.03
N HIS A 24 1.52 10.01 12.71
CA HIS A 24 2.45 9.17 11.99
C HIS A 24 3.71 9.96 11.62
N ASN A 25 4.88 9.41 11.92
CA ASN A 25 6.16 9.93 11.45
C ASN A 25 6.95 8.81 10.75
N PRO A 26 6.75 8.59 9.45
CA PRO A 26 7.33 7.46 8.73
C PRO A 26 8.76 7.74 8.22
N THR A 27 9.54 8.60 8.88
CA THR A 27 10.87 9.03 8.38
C THR A 27 12.00 8.04 8.62
N SER A 28 11.76 6.94 9.33
CA SER A 28 12.79 5.93 9.68
C SER A 28 12.33 4.50 9.44
N LEU A 29 11.52 4.28 8.42
CA LEU A 29 11.17 2.94 7.99
C LEU A 29 12.38 2.25 7.36
N ALA A 30 12.56 0.96 7.66
CA ALA A 30 13.54 0.15 6.94
C ALA A 30 12.99 -0.19 5.54
N ASN A 31 13.90 -0.47 4.59
CA ASN A 31 13.53 -0.83 3.21
C ASN A 31 12.49 -1.97 3.18
N ASN A 32 11.46 -1.80 2.38
CA ASN A 32 10.36 -2.74 2.20
C ASN A 32 9.62 -3.09 3.49
N THR A 33 9.55 -2.15 4.42
CA THR A 33 8.75 -2.26 5.64
C THR A 33 7.76 -1.11 5.76
N GLY A 34 6.76 -1.31 6.58
CA GLY A 34 5.75 -0.29 6.84
C GLY A 34 4.68 -0.77 7.80
N GLY A 35 3.66 0.03 7.96
CA GLY A 35 2.57 -0.29 8.86
C GLY A 35 1.38 0.65 8.70
N GLY A 36 0.29 0.26 9.33
CA GLY A 36 -1.00 0.91 9.27
C GLY A 36 -2.10 -0.10 9.45
N GLU A 37 -3.04 -0.13 8.53
CA GLU A 37 -4.15 -1.07 8.49
C GLU A 37 -3.71 -2.35 7.78
N VAL A 38 -3.56 -3.44 8.55
CA VAL A 38 -3.02 -4.72 8.10
C VAL A 38 -4.10 -5.79 8.24
N VAL A 39 -4.26 -6.57 7.19
CA VAL A 39 -5.14 -7.76 7.19
C VAL A 39 -4.32 -9.04 7.19
N LYS A 40 -4.84 -10.07 7.88
CA LYS A 40 -4.20 -11.39 7.99
C LYS A 40 -5.16 -12.47 7.52
N PHE A 41 -5.39 -12.50 6.22
CA PHE A 41 -6.23 -13.53 5.57
C PHE A 41 -5.79 -13.78 4.13
N GLY A 42 -6.37 -14.82 3.54
CA GLY A 42 -6.05 -15.27 2.19
C GLY A 42 -4.90 -16.26 2.17
N SER A 43 -4.51 -16.66 0.99
CA SER A 43 -3.45 -17.63 0.72
C SER A 43 -2.48 -17.10 -0.34
N GLY A 44 -1.38 -17.80 -0.54
CA GLY A 44 -0.35 -17.48 -1.52
C GLY A 44 1.05 -17.40 -0.89
N THR A 45 2.07 -17.54 -1.71
CA THR A 45 3.45 -17.23 -1.32
C THR A 45 3.79 -15.86 -1.85
N LEU A 46 4.01 -14.91 -0.95
CA LEU A 46 4.20 -13.51 -1.28
C LEU A 46 5.69 -13.12 -1.20
N THR A 47 5.99 -11.97 -1.77
CA THR A 47 7.31 -11.32 -1.63
C THR A 47 7.10 -9.98 -0.94
N ALA A 48 7.75 -9.79 0.21
CA ALA A 48 7.64 -8.56 0.98
C ALA A 48 7.94 -7.32 0.11
N GLY A 49 7.09 -6.32 0.18
CA GLY A 49 7.19 -5.08 -0.56
C GLY A 49 6.49 -5.04 -1.91
N LYS A 50 6.17 -6.19 -2.51
CA LYS A 50 5.38 -6.23 -3.74
C LYS A 50 3.90 -5.94 -3.49
N LEU A 51 3.27 -5.40 -4.52
CA LEU A 51 1.84 -5.10 -4.57
C LEU A 51 1.06 -6.31 -5.10
N TYR A 52 -0.01 -6.66 -4.41
CA TYR A 52 -0.89 -7.80 -4.71
C TYR A 52 -2.34 -7.36 -4.81
N PHE A 53 -3.14 -8.15 -5.52
CA PHE A 53 -4.60 -8.08 -5.46
C PHE A 53 -5.18 -9.40 -4.94
N LEU A 54 -6.30 -9.31 -4.25
CA LEU A 54 -7.01 -10.48 -3.76
C LEU A 54 -7.99 -10.98 -4.84
N TYR A 55 -7.74 -12.19 -5.34
CA TYR A 55 -8.67 -12.88 -6.25
C TYR A 55 -9.19 -14.15 -5.57
N SER A 56 -10.48 -14.22 -5.37
CA SER A 56 -11.11 -15.28 -4.55
C SER A 56 -10.50 -15.30 -3.14
N ILE A 57 -9.65 -16.26 -2.85
CA ILE A 57 -8.97 -16.42 -1.55
C ILE A 57 -7.45 -16.23 -1.64
N THR A 58 -6.92 -15.96 -2.84
CA THR A 58 -5.46 -15.95 -3.10
C THR A 58 -4.98 -14.54 -3.43
N TRP A 59 -3.90 -14.12 -2.81
CA TRP A 59 -3.17 -12.91 -3.18
C TRP A 59 -2.29 -13.20 -4.39
N THR A 60 -2.48 -12.43 -5.46
CA THR A 60 -1.77 -12.55 -6.74
C THR A 60 -1.08 -11.23 -7.07
N GLU A 61 0.11 -11.27 -7.64
CA GLU A 61 0.84 -10.06 -8.03
C GLU A 61 0.04 -9.26 -9.06
N VAL A 62 -0.07 -7.96 -8.84
CA VAL A 62 -0.78 -7.04 -9.74
C VAL A 62 0.08 -6.68 -10.95
N ASP A 63 -0.56 -6.41 -12.09
CA ASP A 63 0.09 -5.96 -13.32
C ASP A 63 -0.84 -5.00 -14.07
N ALA A 64 -0.39 -3.77 -14.33
CA ALA A 64 -1.22 -2.78 -15.01
C ALA A 64 -1.46 -3.08 -16.51
N ASN A 65 -0.75 -4.05 -17.10
CA ASN A 65 -0.94 -4.48 -18.49
C ASN A 65 -2.26 -5.24 -18.73
N SER A 66 -3.01 -5.57 -17.69
CA SER A 66 -4.25 -6.34 -17.81
C SER A 66 -5.25 -5.96 -16.72
N VAL A 67 -6.43 -5.53 -17.13
CA VAL A 67 -7.55 -5.18 -16.22
C VAL A 67 -7.88 -6.31 -15.24
N GLY A 68 -7.80 -7.58 -15.70
CA GLY A 68 -8.02 -8.75 -14.86
C GLY A 68 -6.99 -8.94 -13.75
N SER A 69 -5.87 -8.21 -13.80
CA SER A 69 -4.78 -8.29 -12.82
C SER A 69 -4.91 -7.25 -11.71
N GLY A 70 -6.13 -7.00 -11.20
CA GLY A 70 -6.35 -6.24 -9.98
C GLY A 70 -7.00 -4.87 -10.14
N ALA A 71 -7.49 -4.50 -11.33
CA ALA A 71 -8.13 -3.20 -11.55
C ALA A 71 -9.30 -2.96 -10.59
N GLU A 72 -10.14 -3.97 -10.32
CA GLU A 72 -11.34 -3.87 -9.47
C GLU A 72 -11.19 -4.50 -8.08
N CYS A 73 -10.05 -5.14 -7.80
CA CYS A 73 -9.89 -5.95 -6.61
C CYS A 73 -9.37 -5.15 -5.41
N LEU A 74 -9.44 -5.76 -4.22
CA LEU A 74 -8.73 -5.30 -3.04
C LEU A 74 -7.24 -5.39 -3.30
N LEU A 75 -6.53 -4.28 -3.11
CA LEU A 75 -5.08 -4.20 -3.25
C LEU A 75 -4.40 -4.16 -1.88
N GLY A 76 -3.18 -4.71 -1.83
CA GLY A 76 -2.36 -4.62 -0.64
C GLY A 76 -0.87 -4.87 -0.92
N ILE A 77 -0.02 -4.36 -0.04
CA ILE A 77 1.42 -4.58 -0.08
C ILE A 77 1.75 -5.72 0.88
N ALA A 78 2.47 -6.73 0.41
CA ALA A 78 2.90 -7.84 1.25
C ALA A 78 3.91 -7.38 2.32
N LEU A 79 3.70 -7.78 3.57
CA LEU A 79 4.61 -7.50 4.68
C LEU A 79 5.59 -8.66 4.95
N GLY A 80 5.38 -9.80 4.31
CA GLY A 80 6.22 -10.99 4.39
C GLY A 80 5.78 -12.03 3.37
N SER A 81 6.14 -13.28 3.59
CA SER A 81 5.90 -14.38 2.64
C SER A 81 4.53 -15.06 2.79
N ASP A 82 3.90 -14.93 3.94
CA ASP A 82 2.63 -15.58 4.26
C ASP A 82 1.59 -14.53 4.67
N PRO A 83 0.51 -14.34 3.90
CA PRO A 83 -0.50 -13.32 4.19
C PRO A 83 -1.25 -13.57 5.51
N SER A 84 -1.31 -14.81 6.00
CA SER A 84 -2.02 -15.15 7.23
C SER A 84 -1.20 -14.89 8.50
N THR A 85 0.13 -14.93 8.42
CA THR A 85 1.05 -14.71 9.53
C THR A 85 1.71 -13.34 9.48
N ASP A 86 2.30 -12.97 8.33
CA ASP A 86 3.01 -11.70 8.16
C ASP A 86 2.03 -10.54 7.90
N GLY A 87 0.97 -10.83 7.15
CA GLY A 87 -0.08 -9.87 6.82
C GLY A 87 0.16 -9.12 5.51
N VAL A 88 -0.88 -8.39 5.12
CA VAL A 88 -0.91 -7.53 3.93
C VAL A 88 -1.38 -6.15 4.34
N LEU A 89 -0.59 -5.12 4.04
CA LEU A 89 -0.93 -3.72 4.30
C LEU A 89 -1.96 -3.25 3.28
N ILE A 90 -3.15 -2.85 3.73
CA ILE A 90 -4.21 -2.33 2.85
C ILE A 90 -4.29 -0.80 2.88
N ARG A 91 -3.72 -0.16 3.90
CA ARG A 91 -3.61 1.30 4.02
C ARG A 91 -2.57 1.69 5.06
N GLY A 92 -1.71 2.65 4.75
CA GLY A 92 -0.72 3.16 5.71
C GLY A 92 0.54 3.67 5.05
N PHE A 93 1.65 3.76 5.82
CA PHE A 93 2.94 4.18 5.30
C PHE A 93 3.83 2.97 5.03
N PHE A 94 4.54 3.02 3.91
CA PHE A 94 5.41 1.93 3.48
C PHE A 94 6.66 2.48 2.78
N ASP A 95 7.83 1.95 3.12
CA ASP A 95 9.05 2.16 2.33
C ASP A 95 9.09 1.15 1.18
N ALA A 96 8.80 1.61 -0.02
CA ALA A 96 8.70 0.79 -1.22
C ALA A 96 10.02 0.69 -2.00
N HIS A 97 11.16 0.76 -1.33
CA HIS A 97 12.51 0.88 -1.90
C HIS A 97 12.78 -0.02 -3.11
N SER A 98 12.43 -1.32 -3.02
CA SER A 98 12.74 -2.29 -4.08
C SER A 98 11.72 -2.36 -5.20
N TYR A 99 10.53 -1.80 -5.01
CA TYR A 99 9.39 -2.01 -5.93
C TYR A 99 8.71 -0.71 -6.36
N LEU A 100 9.29 0.45 -6.03
CA LEU A 100 8.84 1.75 -6.52
C LEU A 100 9.86 2.32 -7.48
N SER A 101 9.46 2.52 -8.73
CA SER A 101 10.25 3.22 -9.75
C SER A 101 9.94 4.72 -9.75
N ASN A 102 10.93 5.52 -10.17
CA ASN A 102 10.78 6.96 -10.44
C ASN A 102 10.24 7.79 -9.27
N PHE A 103 10.65 7.46 -8.02
CA PHE A 103 10.22 8.22 -6.84
C PHE A 103 10.33 9.74 -7.06
N SER A 104 9.26 10.45 -6.73
CA SER A 104 9.23 11.92 -6.75
C SER A 104 8.23 12.40 -5.66
N ALA A 105 8.73 13.16 -4.70
CA ALA A 105 7.94 13.62 -3.56
C ALA A 105 6.63 14.33 -4.00
N GLY A 106 5.53 13.99 -3.34
CA GLY A 106 4.18 14.52 -3.62
C GLY A 106 3.49 13.93 -4.85
N LYS A 107 4.16 13.09 -5.64
CA LYS A 107 3.57 12.47 -6.83
C LYS A 107 2.63 11.31 -6.46
N ALA A 108 1.62 11.12 -7.30
CA ALA A 108 0.80 9.92 -7.27
C ALA A 108 1.62 8.70 -7.63
N VAL A 109 1.29 7.57 -7.01
CA VAL A 109 1.88 6.26 -7.25
C VAL A 109 0.83 5.40 -7.95
N TYR A 110 1.23 4.74 -9.01
CA TYR A 110 0.41 3.87 -9.84
C TYR A 110 0.91 2.42 -9.76
N ILE A 111 0.07 1.49 -10.18
CA ILE A 111 0.50 0.12 -10.48
C ILE A 111 1.45 0.18 -11.68
N SER A 112 2.57 -0.52 -11.61
CA SER A 112 3.53 -0.58 -12.71
C SER A 112 2.98 -1.44 -13.87
N ASN A 113 3.23 -1.00 -15.11
CA ASN A 113 3.03 -1.80 -16.33
C ASN A 113 4.34 -2.40 -16.87
N THR A 114 5.45 -2.24 -16.14
CA THR A 114 6.77 -2.77 -16.53
C THR A 114 7.32 -3.80 -15.56
N THR A 115 6.77 -3.85 -14.35
CA THR A 115 7.22 -4.75 -13.28
C THR A 115 6.01 -5.29 -12.54
N THR A 116 5.75 -6.59 -12.67
CA THR A 116 4.67 -7.28 -11.96
C THR A 116 4.85 -7.19 -10.45
N GLY A 117 3.81 -6.76 -9.74
CA GLY A 117 3.88 -6.45 -8.31
C GLY A 117 4.61 -5.14 -7.98
N GLY A 118 5.04 -4.38 -8.98
CA GLY A 118 5.72 -3.11 -8.81
C GLY A 118 4.79 -1.89 -8.80
N MET A 119 5.36 -0.77 -8.42
CA MET A 119 4.72 0.55 -8.40
C MET A 119 5.58 1.57 -9.13
N ASP A 120 4.98 2.63 -9.67
CA ASP A 120 5.67 3.68 -10.40
C ASP A 120 4.98 5.03 -10.20
N THR A 121 5.73 6.12 -10.24
CA THR A 121 5.16 7.47 -10.32
C THR A 121 4.88 7.91 -11.77
N THR A 122 5.31 7.11 -12.75
CA THR A 122 4.92 7.23 -14.14
C THR A 122 3.63 6.47 -14.37
N ARG A 123 2.62 7.16 -14.89
CA ARG A 123 1.32 6.58 -15.22
C ARG A 123 1.45 5.58 -16.37
N PRO A 124 0.85 4.38 -16.30
CA PRO A 124 0.70 3.48 -17.45
C PRO A 124 0.10 4.21 -18.66
N SER A 125 0.53 3.86 -19.88
CA SER A 125 0.11 4.53 -21.11
C SER A 125 -0.04 3.58 -22.32
N GLY A 126 0.13 2.28 -22.14
CA GLY A 126 -0.08 1.28 -23.18
C GLY A 126 -1.56 1.08 -23.50
N SER A 127 -1.88 0.67 -24.72
CA SER A 127 -3.25 0.26 -25.07
C SER A 127 -3.62 -1.01 -24.31
N GLY A 128 -4.76 -0.99 -23.60
CA GLY A 128 -5.20 -2.10 -22.74
C GLY A 128 -4.59 -2.09 -21.32
N ASP A 129 -3.67 -1.15 -21.04
CA ASP A 129 -3.25 -0.89 -19.67
C ASP A 129 -4.43 -0.32 -18.85
N PHE A 130 -4.38 -0.50 -17.53
CA PHE A 130 -5.26 0.26 -16.65
C PHE A 130 -4.48 1.19 -15.73
N VAL A 131 -5.10 2.30 -15.39
CA VAL A 131 -4.55 3.32 -14.50
C VAL A 131 -5.34 3.30 -13.20
N ARG A 132 -4.66 3.02 -12.09
CA ARG A 132 -5.21 3.09 -10.75
C ARG A 132 -4.18 3.72 -9.81
N ILE A 133 -4.57 4.77 -9.10
CA ILE A 133 -3.72 5.38 -8.07
C ILE A 133 -3.75 4.46 -6.84
N VAL A 134 -2.57 4.10 -6.35
CA VAL A 134 -2.41 3.25 -5.16
C VAL A 134 -1.89 4.02 -3.95
N GLY A 135 -1.46 5.26 -4.14
CA GLY A 135 -0.96 6.09 -3.04
C GLY A 135 -0.26 7.35 -3.53
N TYR A 136 0.50 7.94 -2.64
CA TYR A 136 1.28 9.15 -2.91
C TYR A 136 2.65 9.06 -2.26
N CYS A 137 3.68 9.55 -2.96
CA CYS A 137 5.02 9.71 -2.39
C CYS A 137 5.00 10.75 -1.28
N THR A 138 5.67 10.46 -0.17
CA THR A 138 5.89 11.42 0.92
C THR A 138 7.11 12.31 0.62
N THR A 139 7.56 13.08 1.60
CA THR A 139 8.83 13.83 1.52
C THR A 139 10.06 12.98 1.82
N THR A 140 9.86 11.76 2.38
CA THR A 140 10.93 10.80 2.68
C THR A 140 11.12 9.88 1.48
N SER A 141 12.37 9.73 1.02
CA SER A 141 12.70 8.90 -0.15
C SER A 141 12.12 7.50 -0.02
N ASN A 142 11.53 7.00 -1.10
CA ASN A 142 10.85 5.71 -1.24
C ASN A 142 9.65 5.46 -0.31
N VAL A 143 9.38 6.36 0.63
CA VAL A 143 8.22 6.23 1.52
C VAL A 143 6.96 6.77 0.84
N ILE A 144 5.95 5.92 0.79
CA ILE A 144 4.63 6.25 0.24
C ILE A 144 3.56 6.22 1.34
N TYR A 145 2.52 7.03 1.18
CA TYR A 145 1.24 6.80 1.82
C TYR A 145 0.40 5.92 0.91
N PHE A 146 0.34 4.63 1.22
CA PHE A 146 -0.45 3.64 0.50
C PHE A 146 -1.92 3.80 0.87
N ASN A 147 -2.75 4.11 -0.10
CA ASN A 147 -4.20 4.29 0.05
C ASN A 147 -4.85 4.10 -1.34
N PRO A 148 -5.06 2.85 -1.77
CA PRO A 148 -5.56 2.56 -3.11
C PRO A 148 -6.92 3.18 -3.39
N SER A 149 -7.03 3.87 -4.52
CA SER A 149 -8.30 4.38 -5.03
C SER A 149 -9.23 3.22 -5.42
N SER A 150 -10.53 3.40 -5.25
CA SER A 150 -11.55 2.52 -5.83
C SER A 150 -11.81 2.83 -7.32
N THR A 151 -11.31 3.96 -7.81
CA THR A 151 -11.49 4.38 -9.21
C THR A 151 -10.28 3.99 -10.05
N TRP A 152 -10.54 3.48 -11.24
CA TRP A 152 -9.54 3.13 -12.24
C TRP A 152 -10.08 3.40 -13.65
N VAL A 153 -9.21 3.40 -14.65
CA VAL A 153 -9.59 3.57 -16.05
C VAL A 153 -8.73 2.67 -16.95
N GLU A 154 -9.32 2.04 -17.94
CA GLU A 154 -8.63 1.33 -19.02
C GLU A 154 -8.29 2.31 -20.15
N LEU A 155 -7.12 2.12 -20.81
CA LEU A 155 -6.58 2.99 -21.85
C LEU A 155 -6.77 2.43 -23.26
#